data_c28a4c3fa3e2b7e92a8b0b0b87fe8316
#
_entry.id   c28a4c3fa3e2b7e92a8b0b0b87fe8316
#
_cell.length_a   1.000
_cell.length_b   1.000
_cell.length_c   1.000
_cell.angle_alpha   90.00
_cell.angle_beta   90.00
_cell.angle_gamma   90.00
#
_symmetry.space_group_name_H-M   'P 1'
#
loop_
_entity.id
_entity.type
_entity.pdbx_description
1 polymer ?
#
loop_
_entity_poly.entity_id
_entity_poly.type
_entity_poly.pdbx_seq_one_letter_code
_entity_poly.pdbx_strand_id
1 'polypeptide(L)'
;FMSGDALSICQAVKANRGKVIVQVDRLVDTPSRPRNAIIPGCLVDAIVVAEPEEKNEAYKALTGSFEIPYEEWNQWSEKLEQVSAKQPKNTTVANIIGKRAAKELRVDDIVNIGIGIPETVARFARKSGMLDMITLTVESGGIGGFPVSGEAFGAMIGAASVYDMANQFDLYDNGGLDVCFMGALEVDKEGNINAHRGPGAFAGIG
;
A
#
# COMPACT_ATOMS: atom_id res chain seq x y z
N PHE A 1 3.08 -10.16 4.53
CA PHE A 1 4.21 -10.02 3.63
C PHE A 1 3.78 -9.20 2.42
N MET A 2 4.41 -8.06 2.19
CA MET A 2 4.19 -7.29 0.97
C MET A 2 5.18 -7.78 -0.07
N SER A 3 4.69 -8.28 -1.21
CA SER A 3 5.56 -8.65 -2.30
C SER A 3 6.13 -7.41 -3.01
N GLY A 4 5.32 -6.38 -3.16
CA GLY A 4 5.70 -5.16 -3.86
C GLY A 4 6.46 -5.48 -5.15
N ASP A 5 7.61 -4.87 -5.33
CA ASP A 5 8.54 -5.12 -6.44
C ASP A 5 9.64 -6.15 -6.14
N ALA A 6 9.59 -6.83 -5.00
CA ALA A 6 10.71 -7.63 -4.52
C ALA A 6 11.19 -8.66 -5.57
N LEU A 7 10.27 -9.36 -6.23
CA LEU A 7 10.63 -10.34 -7.26
C LEU A 7 11.26 -9.66 -8.48
N SER A 8 10.65 -8.60 -8.99
CA SER A 8 11.15 -7.85 -10.17
C SER A 8 12.52 -7.25 -9.92
N ILE A 9 12.73 -6.69 -8.72
CA ILE A 9 14.04 -6.15 -8.30
C ILE A 9 15.09 -7.27 -8.26
N CYS A 10 14.78 -8.41 -7.62
CA CYS A 10 15.71 -9.53 -7.55
C CYS A 10 16.09 -10.05 -8.95
N GLN A 11 15.14 -10.17 -9.86
CA GLN A 11 15.38 -10.56 -11.25
C GLN A 11 16.29 -9.56 -11.97
N ALA A 12 16.00 -8.26 -11.87
CA ALA A 12 16.81 -7.21 -12.47
C ALA A 12 18.26 -7.19 -11.91
N VAL A 13 18.42 -7.35 -10.59
CA VAL A 13 19.72 -7.43 -9.93
C VAL A 13 20.51 -8.63 -10.46
N LYS A 14 19.89 -9.80 -10.55
CA LYS A 14 20.56 -11.01 -11.06
C LYS A 14 20.90 -10.90 -12.55
N ALA A 15 20.04 -10.32 -13.37
CA ALA A 15 20.30 -10.05 -14.77
C ALA A 15 21.54 -9.18 -14.97
N ASN A 16 21.78 -8.23 -14.06
CA ASN A 16 22.95 -7.36 -14.04
C ASN A 16 24.13 -7.93 -13.23
N ARG A 17 24.14 -9.23 -12.93
CA ARG A 17 25.19 -9.93 -12.16
C ARG A 17 25.42 -9.36 -10.75
N GLY A 18 24.41 -8.71 -10.19
CA GLY A 18 24.41 -8.20 -8.84
C GLY A 18 24.16 -9.28 -7.79
N LYS A 19 24.16 -8.86 -6.54
CA LYS A 19 23.93 -9.71 -5.37
C LYS A 19 22.60 -9.40 -4.73
N VAL A 20 21.85 -10.45 -4.39
CA VAL A 20 20.58 -10.40 -3.67
C VAL A 20 20.79 -10.92 -2.25
N ILE A 21 20.59 -10.06 -1.29
CA ILE A 21 20.66 -10.39 0.14
C ILE A 21 19.24 -10.22 0.71
N VAL A 22 18.73 -11.24 1.38
CA VAL A 22 17.37 -11.22 1.95
C VAL A 22 17.47 -11.27 3.45
N GLN A 23 16.81 -10.31 4.12
CA GLN A 23 16.63 -10.34 5.57
C GLN A 23 15.33 -11.05 5.90
N VAL A 24 15.36 -11.97 6.87
CA VAL A 24 14.22 -12.77 7.32
C VAL A 24 14.12 -12.79 8.83
N ASP A 25 12.93 -12.99 9.35
CA ASP A 25 12.71 -13.12 10.80
C ASP A 25 13.23 -14.45 11.35
N ARG A 26 13.19 -15.50 10.54
CA ARG A 26 13.64 -16.85 10.91
C ARG A 26 13.89 -17.72 9.69
N LEU A 27 14.76 -18.70 9.86
CA LEU A 27 14.91 -19.81 8.91
C LEU A 27 13.92 -20.91 9.24
N VAL A 28 13.43 -21.59 8.20
CA VAL A 28 12.58 -22.79 8.30
C VAL A 28 13.13 -23.86 7.36
N ASP A 29 13.01 -25.12 7.75
CA ASP A 29 13.57 -26.22 6.97
C ASP A 29 12.80 -26.45 5.66
N THR A 30 11.49 -26.22 5.70
CA THR A 30 10.62 -26.41 4.52
C THR A 30 9.53 -25.36 4.49
N PRO A 31 9.32 -24.68 3.37
CA PRO A 31 8.19 -23.75 3.25
C PRO A 31 6.89 -24.53 3.32
N SER A 32 5.95 -24.03 4.12
CA SER A 32 4.66 -24.69 4.35
C SER A 32 3.81 -24.81 3.08
N ARG A 33 4.01 -23.89 2.13
CA ARG A 33 3.33 -23.86 0.82
C ARG A 33 4.26 -23.24 -0.23
N PRO A 34 4.55 -23.95 -1.36
CA PRO A 34 5.42 -23.41 -2.43
C PRO A 34 4.96 -22.06 -3.01
N ARG A 35 3.65 -21.82 -3.05
CA ARG A 35 3.09 -20.55 -3.54
C ARG A 35 3.37 -19.35 -2.63
N ASN A 36 3.76 -19.58 -1.38
CA ASN A 36 4.15 -18.52 -0.45
C ASN A 36 5.62 -18.12 -0.61
N ALA A 37 6.41 -18.87 -1.39
CA ALA A 37 7.78 -18.52 -1.73
C ALA A 37 7.80 -17.53 -2.90
N ILE A 38 7.76 -16.24 -2.58
CA ILE A 38 7.69 -15.15 -3.57
C ILE A 38 9.00 -14.98 -4.31
N ILE A 39 10.14 -15.08 -3.60
CA ILE A 39 11.47 -14.99 -4.20
C ILE A 39 12.06 -16.40 -4.27
N PRO A 40 12.24 -16.97 -5.47
CA PRO A 40 12.88 -18.27 -5.62
C PRO A 40 14.32 -18.25 -5.10
N GLY A 41 14.73 -19.32 -4.42
CA GLY A 41 16.08 -19.43 -3.84
C GLY A 41 17.22 -19.26 -4.85
N CYS A 42 16.99 -19.58 -6.13
CA CYS A 42 17.99 -19.38 -7.20
C CYS A 42 18.31 -17.88 -7.46
N LEU A 43 17.49 -16.97 -6.99
CA LEU A 43 17.73 -15.52 -7.08
C LEU A 43 18.44 -14.97 -5.83
N VAL A 44 18.56 -15.75 -4.75
CA VAL A 44 19.11 -15.29 -3.47
C VAL A 44 20.56 -15.73 -3.32
N ASP A 45 21.46 -14.80 -3.03
CA ASP A 45 22.89 -15.08 -2.78
C ASP A 45 23.18 -15.24 -1.28
N ALA A 46 22.47 -14.54 -0.41
CA ALA A 46 22.65 -14.62 1.03
C ALA A 46 21.37 -14.33 1.79
N ILE A 47 21.24 -14.94 2.96
CA ILE A 47 20.12 -14.72 3.89
C ILE A 47 20.70 -14.22 5.21
N VAL A 48 20.10 -13.16 5.76
CA VAL A 48 20.40 -12.60 7.08
C VAL A 48 19.16 -12.80 7.95
N VAL A 49 19.35 -13.37 9.13
CA VAL A 49 18.28 -13.43 10.13
C VAL A 49 18.32 -12.14 10.95
N ALA A 50 17.18 -11.44 11.02
CA ALA A 50 17.08 -10.20 11.76
C ALA A 50 17.21 -10.44 13.25
N GLU A 51 17.98 -9.58 13.93
CA GLU A 51 18.03 -9.55 15.40
C GLU A 51 16.67 -9.07 15.94
N PRO A 52 16.31 -9.44 17.19
CA PRO A 52 15.03 -9.07 17.78
C PRO A 52 14.74 -7.55 17.76
N GLU A 53 15.77 -6.74 17.95
CA GLU A 53 15.69 -5.27 18.00
C GLU A 53 15.47 -4.65 16.61
N GLU A 54 15.85 -5.36 15.55
CA GLU A 54 15.71 -4.93 14.16
C GLU A 54 14.31 -5.22 13.61
N LYS A 55 13.52 -6.03 14.33
CA LYS A 55 12.18 -6.41 13.90
C LYS A 55 11.24 -5.22 14.03
N ASN A 56 10.78 -4.72 12.91
CA ASN A 56 9.84 -3.61 12.87
C ASN A 56 8.47 -4.04 13.43
N GLU A 57 8.09 -3.53 14.60
CA GLU A 57 6.82 -3.84 15.26
C GLU A 57 5.60 -3.41 14.41
N ALA A 58 5.74 -2.32 13.63
CA ALA A 58 4.69 -1.91 12.70
C ALA A 58 4.48 -2.95 11.59
N TYR A 59 5.56 -3.53 11.06
CA TYR A 59 5.48 -4.61 10.09
C TYR A 59 4.89 -5.89 10.68
N LYS A 60 5.20 -6.23 11.94
CA LYS A 60 4.59 -7.38 12.61
C LYS A 60 3.09 -7.23 12.78
N ALA A 61 2.65 -6.05 13.16
CA ALA A 61 1.22 -5.74 13.28
C ALA A 61 0.50 -5.83 11.93
N LEU A 62 1.22 -5.55 10.83
CA LEU A 62 0.67 -5.49 9.47
C LEU A 62 0.75 -6.83 8.73
N THR A 63 1.82 -7.61 8.91
CA THR A 63 1.92 -8.93 8.30
C THR A 63 0.87 -9.91 8.85
N GLY A 64 0.42 -9.72 10.09
CA GLY A 64 -0.75 -10.41 10.61
C GLY A 64 -2.07 -9.91 10.01
N SER A 65 -2.10 -8.69 9.45
CA SER A 65 -3.33 -8.07 8.96
C SER A 65 -3.73 -8.43 7.54
N PHE A 66 -2.80 -8.91 6.70
CA PHE A 66 -3.14 -9.42 5.36
C PHE A 66 -3.92 -10.74 5.39
N GLU A 67 -3.84 -11.47 6.47
CA GLU A 67 -4.53 -12.76 6.67
C GLU A 67 -5.76 -12.62 7.58
N ILE A 68 -6.22 -11.40 7.88
CA ILE A 68 -7.41 -11.23 8.72
C ILE A 68 -8.63 -11.65 7.93
N PRO A 69 -9.36 -12.68 8.41
CA PRO A 69 -10.61 -13.08 7.81
C PRO A 69 -11.59 -11.90 7.80
N TYR A 70 -12.39 -11.82 6.76
CA TYR A 70 -13.42 -10.77 6.61
C TYR A 70 -14.38 -10.72 7.82
N GLU A 71 -14.59 -11.85 8.48
CA GLU A 71 -15.42 -11.97 9.68
C GLU A 71 -14.88 -11.19 10.89
N GLU A 72 -13.56 -10.96 10.94
CA GLU A 72 -12.91 -10.18 12.00
C GLU A 72 -12.85 -8.68 11.68
N TRP A 73 -13.30 -8.27 10.51
CA TRP A 73 -13.28 -6.89 10.02
C TRP A 73 -13.82 -5.87 11.03
N ASN A 74 -14.92 -6.20 11.72
CA ASN A 74 -15.53 -5.28 12.69
C ASN A 74 -14.63 -4.98 13.89
N GLN A 75 -13.85 -5.97 14.35
CA GLN A 75 -12.88 -5.77 15.45
C GLN A 75 -11.70 -4.92 15.01
N TRP A 76 -11.28 -5.08 13.74
CA TRP A 76 -10.18 -4.31 13.17
C TRP A 76 -10.60 -2.91 12.76
N SER A 77 -11.85 -2.71 12.42
CA SER A 77 -12.35 -1.38 12.08
C SER A 77 -12.25 -0.39 13.25
N GLU A 78 -12.45 -0.84 14.49
CA GLU A 78 -12.25 -0.03 15.69
C GLU A 78 -10.78 0.27 15.96
N LYS A 79 -9.89 -0.72 15.76
CA LYS A 79 -8.43 -0.52 15.86
C LYS A 79 -7.92 0.43 14.79
N LEU A 80 -8.46 0.36 13.57
CA LEU A 80 -8.14 1.26 12.47
C LEU A 80 -8.54 2.71 12.77
N GLU A 81 -9.67 2.93 13.42
CA GLU A 81 -10.03 4.29 13.85
C GLU A 81 -9.01 4.84 14.85
N GLN A 82 -8.48 4.01 15.74
CA GLN A 82 -7.44 4.40 16.69
C GLN A 82 -6.08 4.67 15.99
N VAL A 83 -5.73 3.88 14.99
CA VAL A 83 -4.51 4.08 14.18
C VAL A 83 -4.68 5.30 13.27
N SER A 84 -5.82 5.46 12.63
CA SER A 84 -6.15 6.64 11.79
C SER A 84 -6.27 7.93 12.59
N ALA A 85 -6.69 7.87 13.87
CA ALA A 85 -6.77 9.03 14.75
C ALA A 85 -5.39 9.59 15.15
N LYS A 86 -4.35 8.78 15.08
CA LYS A 86 -2.96 9.20 15.37
C LYS A 86 -2.25 9.84 14.16
N GLN A 87 -2.93 10.03 13.04
CA GLN A 87 -2.31 10.53 11.83
C GLN A 87 -2.02 12.03 11.88
N PRO A 88 -0.82 12.44 11.43
CA PRO A 88 -0.38 13.84 11.52
C PRO A 88 -1.12 14.81 10.60
N LYS A 89 -2.01 14.33 9.73
CA LYS A 89 -2.70 15.15 8.73
C LYS A 89 -4.21 15.32 8.97
N ASN A 90 -4.67 15.31 10.20
CA ASN A 90 -6.05 15.67 10.54
C ASN A 90 -6.23 17.22 10.57
N THR A 91 -5.65 17.91 9.59
CA THR A 91 -5.80 19.35 9.43
C THR A 91 -7.16 19.65 8.81
N THR A 92 -7.70 20.86 9.07
CA THR A 92 -8.93 21.33 8.43
C THR A 92 -8.82 21.26 6.90
N VAL A 93 -7.65 21.62 6.34
CA VAL A 93 -7.41 21.59 4.89
C VAL A 93 -7.48 20.19 4.33
N ALA A 94 -6.76 19.21 4.93
CA ALA A 94 -6.80 17.82 4.49
C ALA A 94 -8.22 17.23 4.55
N ASN A 95 -8.97 17.57 5.59
CA ASN A 95 -10.38 17.16 5.71
C ASN A 95 -11.29 17.77 4.64
N ILE A 96 -11.08 19.05 4.28
CA ILE A 96 -11.84 19.70 3.21
C ILE A 96 -11.54 19.01 1.87
N ILE A 97 -10.27 18.80 1.56
CA ILE A 97 -9.82 18.15 0.33
C ILE A 97 -10.38 16.72 0.24
N GLY A 98 -10.18 15.90 1.27
CA GLY A 98 -10.67 14.52 1.28
C GLY A 98 -12.18 14.40 1.19
N LYS A 99 -12.91 15.27 1.90
CA LYS A 99 -14.37 15.31 1.82
C LYS A 99 -14.86 15.74 0.44
N ARG A 100 -14.17 16.67 -0.21
CA ARG A 100 -14.51 17.09 -1.57
C ARG A 100 -14.18 15.99 -2.57
N ALA A 101 -12.99 15.42 -2.49
CA ALA A 101 -12.52 14.35 -3.37
C ALA A 101 -13.41 13.10 -3.27
N ALA A 102 -13.85 12.71 -2.07
CA ALA A 102 -14.74 11.56 -1.89
C ALA A 102 -16.11 11.70 -2.61
N LYS A 103 -16.50 12.91 -3.04
CA LYS A 103 -17.73 13.13 -3.82
C LYS A 103 -17.57 12.77 -5.30
N GLU A 104 -16.35 12.53 -5.78
CA GLU A 104 -16.09 12.05 -7.14
C GLU A 104 -16.30 10.54 -7.28
N LEU A 105 -16.35 9.82 -6.15
CA LEU A 105 -16.55 8.37 -6.13
C LEU A 105 -17.95 7.98 -6.62
N ARG A 106 -18.01 6.92 -7.40
CA ARG A 106 -19.23 6.31 -7.92
C ARG A 106 -19.32 4.86 -7.48
N VAL A 107 -20.50 4.30 -7.51
CA VAL A 107 -20.71 2.86 -7.27
C VAL A 107 -19.94 2.06 -8.30
N ASP A 108 -19.32 0.96 -7.87
CA ASP A 108 -18.50 0.04 -8.64
C ASP A 108 -17.14 0.59 -9.10
N ASP A 109 -16.75 1.82 -8.73
CA ASP A 109 -15.42 2.35 -9.05
C ASP A 109 -14.31 1.46 -8.46
N ILE A 110 -13.29 1.20 -9.28
CA ILE A 110 -11.98 0.71 -8.85
C ILE A 110 -11.08 1.92 -8.62
N VAL A 111 -10.63 2.09 -7.38
CA VAL A 111 -10.05 3.33 -6.87
C VAL A 111 -8.64 3.11 -6.36
N ASN A 112 -7.66 3.83 -6.90
CA ASN A 112 -6.34 3.90 -6.29
C ASN A 112 -6.25 5.06 -5.30
N ILE A 113 -5.68 4.79 -4.12
CA ILE A 113 -5.45 5.77 -3.08
C ILE A 113 -3.94 5.97 -2.89
N GLY A 114 -3.46 7.17 -3.17
CA GLY A 114 -2.09 7.58 -2.91
C GLY A 114 -1.83 7.95 -1.46
N ILE A 115 -0.55 8.10 -1.10
CA ILE A 115 -0.09 8.43 0.25
C ILE A 115 -0.45 9.87 0.65
N GLY A 116 -0.72 10.09 1.91
CA GLY A 116 -0.84 11.40 2.52
C GLY A 116 -2.25 11.97 2.50
N ILE A 117 -2.51 13.12 1.87
CA ILE A 117 -3.85 13.73 1.82
C ILE A 117 -4.87 12.79 1.14
N PRO A 118 -4.54 12.08 0.05
CA PRO A 118 -5.44 11.10 -0.57
C PRO A 118 -5.99 10.04 0.37
N GLU A 119 -5.24 9.61 1.38
CA GLU A 119 -5.70 8.64 2.38
C GLU A 119 -6.99 9.11 3.09
N THR A 120 -7.21 10.42 3.17
CA THR A 120 -8.43 10.98 3.77
C THR A 120 -9.68 10.66 2.96
N VAL A 121 -9.55 10.38 1.66
CA VAL A 121 -10.68 10.00 0.78
C VAL A 121 -11.29 8.68 1.24
N ALA A 122 -10.47 7.65 1.50
CA ALA A 122 -10.93 6.35 2.00
C ALA A 122 -11.71 6.50 3.32
N ARG A 123 -11.23 7.37 4.22
CA ARG A 123 -11.92 7.66 5.48
C ARG A 123 -13.30 8.33 5.27
N PHE A 124 -13.41 9.25 4.32
CA PHE A 124 -14.70 9.89 4.01
C PHE A 124 -15.64 8.97 3.24
N ALA A 125 -15.12 8.12 2.34
CA ALA A 125 -15.88 7.07 1.68
C ALA A 125 -16.51 6.12 2.71
N ARG A 126 -15.74 5.70 3.73
CA ARG A 126 -16.27 4.90 4.84
C ARG A 126 -17.39 5.61 5.60
N LYS A 127 -17.19 6.89 5.99
CA LYS A 127 -18.19 7.67 6.73
C LYS A 127 -19.49 7.89 5.96
N SER A 128 -19.44 7.89 4.64
CA SER A 128 -20.61 8.06 3.78
C SER A 128 -21.28 6.74 3.37
N GLY A 129 -20.74 5.57 3.78
CA GLY A 129 -21.20 4.26 3.33
C GLY A 129 -20.79 3.91 1.89
N MET A 130 -19.96 4.72 1.26
CA MET A 130 -19.49 4.47 -0.11
C MET A 130 -18.42 3.35 -0.16
N LEU A 131 -17.74 3.08 0.96
CA LEU A 131 -16.64 2.11 0.99
C LEU A 131 -17.08 0.71 0.54
N ASP A 132 -18.27 0.29 0.91
CA ASP A 132 -18.82 -1.02 0.55
C ASP A 132 -19.32 -1.10 -0.90
N MET A 133 -19.31 0.04 -1.59
CA MET A 133 -19.80 0.17 -2.97
C MET A 133 -18.67 0.37 -3.99
N ILE A 134 -17.42 0.41 -3.54
CA ILE A 134 -16.23 0.61 -4.39
C ILE A 134 -15.17 -0.43 -4.07
N THR A 135 -14.20 -0.57 -4.94
CA THR A 135 -13.03 -1.42 -4.71
C THR A 135 -11.79 -0.54 -4.53
N LEU A 136 -11.33 -0.41 -3.29
CA LEU A 136 -10.06 0.29 -3.03
C LEU A 136 -8.88 -0.58 -3.44
N THR A 137 -7.86 0.07 -3.97
CA THR A 137 -6.59 -0.54 -4.34
C THR A 137 -5.43 0.31 -3.83
N VAL A 138 -4.29 -0.31 -3.64
CA VAL A 138 -3.01 0.37 -3.38
C VAL A 138 -1.96 -0.18 -4.34
N GLU A 139 -1.03 0.68 -4.75
CA GLU A 139 -0.01 0.37 -5.78
C GLU A 139 0.82 -0.87 -5.45
N SER A 140 1.05 -1.14 -4.17
CA SER A 140 1.79 -2.32 -3.70
C SER A 140 1.07 -3.66 -3.92
N GLY A 141 -0.15 -3.66 -4.46
CA GLY A 141 -0.87 -4.85 -4.91
C GLY A 141 -2.10 -5.23 -4.11
N GLY A 142 -2.42 -4.53 -3.03
CA GLY A 142 -3.65 -4.82 -2.25
C GLY A 142 -4.90 -4.36 -3.00
N ILE A 143 -5.91 -5.23 -3.04
CA ILE A 143 -7.21 -5.00 -3.69
C ILE A 143 -8.34 -5.37 -2.73
N GLY A 144 -9.33 -4.51 -2.62
CA GLY A 144 -10.58 -4.77 -1.90
C GLY A 144 -10.37 -4.85 -0.39
N GLY A 145 -10.07 -3.79 0.24
CA GLY A 145 -9.89 -3.67 1.69
C GLY A 145 -9.75 -2.21 2.08
N PHE A 146 -9.16 -1.93 3.24
CA PHE A 146 -8.92 -0.59 3.70
C PHE A 146 -7.42 -0.29 3.77
N PRO A 147 -6.91 0.73 3.04
CA PRO A 147 -5.49 1.04 3.03
C PRO A 147 -5.01 1.53 4.39
N VAL A 148 -3.85 1.06 4.81
CA VAL A 148 -3.17 1.51 6.02
C VAL A 148 -2.43 2.81 5.71
N SER A 149 -2.40 3.70 6.67
CA SER A 149 -1.85 5.04 6.49
C SER A 149 -0.50 5.23 7.18
N GLY A 150 0.21 6.30 6.84
CA GLY A 150 1.47 6.68 7.46
C GLY A 150 2.63 5.77 7.03
N GLU A 151 3.51 5.39 7.97
CA GLU A 151 4.72 4.58 7.68
C GLU A 151 4.41 3.18 7.11
N ALA A 152 3.20 2.70 7.34
CA ALA A 152 2.73 1.42 6.86
C ALA A 152 1.89 1.53 5.56
N PHE A 153 1.92 2.70 4.92
CA PHE A 153 1.27 2.89 3.63
C PHE A 153 1.73 1.84 2.62
N GLY A 154 0.78 1.37 1.82
CA GLY A 154 1.00 0.24 0.91
C GLY A 154 0.49 -1.10 1.46
N ALA A 155 0.27 -1.21 2.77
CA ALA A 155 -0.46 -2.32 3.36
C ALA A 155 -1.97 -2.08 3.28
N MET A 156 -2.74 -3.16 3.30
CA MET A 156 -4.19 -3.11 3.24
C MET A 156 -4.79 -4.11 4.22
N ILE A 157 -5.80 -3.70 4.96
CA ILE A 157 -6.50 -4.56 5.91
C ILE A 157 -7.73 -5.14 5.24
N GLY A 158 -7.95 -6.44 5.41
CA GLY A 158 -9.07 -7.14 4.81
C GLY A 158 -9.02 -7.16 3.28
N ALA A 159 -7.82 -7.14 2.67
CA ALA A 159 -7.69 -7.26 1.24
C ALA A 159 -8.35 -8.54 0.73
N ALA A 160 -9.15 -8.43 -0.33
CA ALA A 160 -9.76 -9.58 -1.00
C ALA A 160 -8.73 -10.33 -1.84
N SER A 161 -7.73 -9.62 -2.37
CA SER A 161 -6.57 -10.22 -3.04
C SER A 161 -5.34 -9.34 -2.90
N VAL A 162 -4.16 -9.94 -3.11
CA VAL A 162 -2.88 -9.24 -3.13
C VAL A 162 -2.12 -9.68 -4.38
N TYR A 163 -1.76 -8.70 -5.19
CA TYR A 163 -0.94 -8.87 -6.39
C TYR A 163 0.50 -8.42 -6.13
N ASP A 164 1.41 -8.82 -7.01
CA ASP A 164 2.69 -8.12 -7.13
C ASP A 164 2.44 -6.73 -7.74
N MET A 165 3.26 -5.75 -7.39
CA MET A 165 3.11 -4.38 -7.88
C MET A 165 3.09 -4.31 -9.42
N ALA A 166 3.91 -5.10 -10.11
CA ALA A 166 3.91 -5.17 -11.57
C ALA A 166 2.52 -5.57 -12.11
N ASN A 167 1.91 -6.60 -11.54
CA ASN A 167 0.56 -7.05 -11.94
C ASN A 167 -0.52 -6.04 -11.58
N GLN A 168 -0.32 -5.30 -10.49
CA GLN A 168 -1.23 -4.22 -10.09
C GLN A 168 -1.21 -3.08 -11.12
N PHE A 169 -0.02 -2.70 -11.59
CA PHE A 169 0.10 -1.70 -12.65
C PHE A 169 -0.40 -2.21 -14.00
N ASP A 170 -0.21 -3.49 -14.32
CA ASP A 170 -0.84 -4.10 -15.49
C ASP A 170 -2.37 -3.98 -15.44
N LEU A 171 -2.99 -4.16 -14.27
CA LEU A 171 -4.42 -3.92 -14.11
C LEU A 171 -4.79 -2.47 -14.43
N TYR A 172 -4.04 -1.50 -13.91
CA TYR A 172 -4.28 -0.08 -14.13
C TYR A 172 -4.11 0.32 -15.60
N ASP A 173 -3.01 -0.09 -16.22
CA ASP A 173 -2.66 0.23 -17.61
C ASP A 173 -3.63 -0.39 -18.62
N ASN A 174 -4.22 -1.54 -18.28
CA ASN A 174 -5.23 -2.19 -19.09
C ASN A 174 -6.66 -1.63 -18.90
N GLY A 175 -6.80 -0.52 -18.20
CA GLY A 175 -8.08 0.17 -18.02
C GLY A 175 -8.91 -0.35 -16.84
N GLY A 176 -8.30 -1.08 -15.92
CA GLY A 176 -8.95 -1.56 -14.71
C GLY A 176 -8.93 -0.56 -13.55
N LEU A 177 -8.76 0.74 -13.83
CA LEU A 177 -8.78 1.81 -12.84
C LEU A 177 -9.75 2.90 -13.29
N ASP A 178 -10.75 3.21 -12.48
CA ASP A 178 -11.75 4.24 -12.78
C ASP A 178 -11.31 5.61 -12.26
N VAL A 179 -10.73 5.67 -11.08
CA VAL A 179 -10.27 6.92 -10.48
C VAL A 179 -9.06 6.70 -9.58
N CYS A 180 -8.12 7.65 -9.60
CA CYS A 180 -7.03 7.70 -8.63
C CYS A 180 -7.00 9.04 -7.90
N PHE A 181 -6.59 9.01 -6.63
CA PHE A 181 -6.35 10.17 -5.81
C PHE A 181 -4.87 10.23 -5.46
N MET A 182 -4.17 11.18 -6.06
CA MET A 182 -2.72 11.31 -5.94
C MET A 182 -2.34 12.61 -5.23
N GLY A 183 -1.26 12.57 -4.47
CA GLY A 183 -0.65 13.76 -3.90
C GLY A 183 0.17 14.52 -4.95
N ALA A 184 0.28 15.85 -4.75
CA ALA A 184 1.18 16.68 -5.53
C ALA A 184 1.89 17.67 -4.60
N LEU A 185 3.13 18.07 -4.95
CA LEU A 185 3.86 19.11 -4.23
C LEU A 185 3.34 20.49 -4.61
N GLU A 186 3.06 20.68 -5.88
CA GLU A 186 2.61 21.94 -6.45
C GLU A 186 1.57 21.68 -7.55
N VAL A 187 0.58 22.57 -7.64
CA VAL A 187 -0.41 22.60 -8.71
C VAL A 187 -0.51 24.05 -9.20
N ASP A 188 -0.35 24.28 -10.49
CA ASP A 188 -0.51 25.60 -11.07
C ASP A 188 -1.96 25.90 -11.45
N LYS A 189 -2.23 27.12 -11.90
CA LYS A 189 -3.57 27.57 -12.28
C LYS A 189 -4.09 26.92 -13.56
N GLU A 190 -3.24 26.36 -14.38
CA GLU A 190 -3.57 25.59 -15.58
C GLU A 190 -3.86 24.10 -15.28
N GLY A 191 -3.62 23.64 -14.03
CA GLY A 191 -3.80 22.26 -13.61
C GLY A 191 -2.58 21.36 -13.86
N ASN A 192 -1.41 21.92 -14.20
CA ASN A 192 -0.19 21.15 -14.24
C ASN A 192 0.26 20.82 -12.82
N ILE A 193 0.79 19.61 -12.64
CA ILE A 193 1.23 19.10 -11.34
C ILE A 193 2.74 18.86 -11.31
N ASN A 194 3.34 19.12 -10.16
CA ASN A 194 4.71 18.76 -9.85
C ASN A 194 4.71 17.84 -8.62
N ALA A 195 5.17 16.61 -8.80
CA ALA A 195 5.23 15.61 -7.73
C ALA A 195 6.67 15.19 -7.38
N HIS A 196 7.69 15.59 -8.14
CA HIS A 196 9.04 15.04 -8.02
C HIS A 196 10.13 16.02 -7.62
N ARG A 197 9.86 17.34 -7.63
CA ARG A 197 10.87 18.36 -7.31
C ARG A 197 10.29 19.48 -6.47
N GLY A 198 10.72 19.57 -5.22
CA GLY A 198 10.45 20.71 -4.34
C GLY A 198 11.56 21.76 -4.41
N PRO A 199 11.39 22.94 -3.75
CA PRO A 199 12.43 23.95 -3.65
C PRO A 199 13.71 23.37 -3.01
N GLY A 200 14.78 23.28 -3.81
CA GLY A 200 16.10 22.85 -3.33
C GLY A 200 16.35 21.36 -3.19
N ALA A 201 15.39 20.48 -3.48
CA ALA A 201 15.57 19.04 -3.39
C ALA A 201 14.65 18.28 -4.38
N PHE A 202 15.10 17.08 -4.79
CA PHE A 202 14.19 16.12 -5.36
C PHE A 202 13.34 15.55 -4.22
N ALA A 203 12.03 15.54 -4.39
CA ALA A 203 11.16 14.78 -3.52
C ALA A 203 11.11 13.34 -4.01
N GLY A 204 11.00 12.40 -3.09
CA GLY A 204 10.62 11.04 -3.43
C GLY A 204 9.22 11.04 -4.03
N ILE A 205 8.95 10.05 -4.87
CA ILE A 205 7.61 9.78 -5.34
C ILE A 205 6.80 9.34 -4.11
N GLY A 206 5.82 10.13 -3.70
CA GLY A 206 4.91 9.82 -2.62
C GLY A 206 3.66 9.17 -3.14
#